data_6741f23444afbe6071c80027f786ca42
#
_entry.id   6741f23444afbe6071c80027f786ca42
#
_cell.length_a   1.000
_cell.length_b   1.000
_cell.length_c   1.000
_cell.angle_alpha   90.00
_cell.angle_beta   90.00
_cell.angle_gamma   90.00
#
_symmetry.space_group_name_H-M   'P 1'
#
loop_
_entity.id
_entity.type
_entity.pdbx_description
1 polymer ?
#
loop_
_entity_poly.entity_id
_entity_poly.type
_entity_poly.pdbx_seq_one_letter_code
_entity_poly.pdbx_strand_id
1 'polypeptide(L)'
;MKHLNVLSVRTRYVERSDITHLSIALLKYRLTDMFPGIKFRVVGDPQDLASARQLAAEDRYQFQWWALSLVRAKPLGGQEGSKTGKKGSDKGIDGVITFIDHPGKAQRVLVQVKSGHVKSGDIRDLVGTIDSEKAAMGVFITLEPTTSEMTAAALKAGFYHSPAWGRDFPRIQILTIADLLKGTEIKMPPAYGTFKQAQKVLTTPERQAALDLE
;
A
#
# COMPACT_ATOMS: atom_id res chain seq x y z
N MET A 1 9.50 -22.76 2.96
CA MET A 1 9.02 -21.61 3.77
C MET A 1 10.19 -20.67 3.99
N LYS A 2 10.17 -19.48 3.38
CA LYS A 2 11.22 -18.47 3.60
C LYS A 2 10.75 -17.59 4.76
N HIS A 3 11.55 -17.51 5.80
CA HIS A 3 11.27 -16.69 6.97
C HIS A 3 11.55 -15.22 6.67
N LEU A 4 10.59 -14.35 6.99
CA LEU A 4 10.74 -12.90 6.94
C LEU A 4 11.27 -12.43 8.31
N ASN A 5 12.49 -11.91 8.33
CA ASN A 5 13.14 -11.43 9.55
C ASN A 5 13.24 -9.91 9.55
N VAL A 6 12.74 -9.25 10.58
CA VAL A 6 12.90 -7.81 10.81
C VAL A 6 14.00 -7.58 11.84
N LEU A 7 15.02 -6.85 11.47
CA LEU A 7 16.19 -6.59 12.31
C LEU A 7 16.29 -5.14 12.80
N SER A 8 16.31 -5.04 14.09
CA SER A 8 17.09 -4.22 15.04
C SER A 8 16.87 -2.72 15.17
N VAL A 9 16.36 -2.37 16.32
CA VAL A 9 16.67 -1.10 16.99
C VAL A 9 17.59 -1.44 18.19
N ARG A 10 18.82 -0.91 18.21
CA ARG A 10 19.83 -1.08 19.27
C ARG A 10 19.95 -2.51 19.82
N THR A 11 20.72 -3.36 19.13
CA THR A 11 21.23 -4.66 19.62
C THR A 11 20.20 -5.69 20.09
N ARG A 12 18.95 -5.61 19.74
CA ARG A 12 17.97 -6.68 19.95
C ARG A 12 17.48 -7.18 18.62
N TYR A 13 17.74 -8.45 18.31
CA TYR A 13 17.19 -9.15 17.17
C TYR A 13 15.78 -9.63 17.53
N VAL A 14 14.79 -9.27 16.70
CA VAL A 14 13.46 -9.86 16.79
C VAL A 14 13.30 -10.78 15.58
N GLU A 15 13.51 -12.06 15.77
CA GLU A 15 13.16 -13.09 14.78
C GLU A 15 11.68 -13.41 14.94
N ARG A 16 10.90 -13.21 13.90
CA ARG A 16 9.53 -13.74 13.81
C ARG A 16 9.38 -14.53 12.52
N SER A 17 9.04 -15.78 12.64
CA SER A 17 8.56 -16.65 11.57
C SER A 17 7.06 -16.47 11.40
N ASP A 18 6.55 -16.61 10.16
CA ASP A 18 5.13 -16.53 9.78
C ASP A 18 4.47 -15.15 9.78
N ILE A 19 5.23 -14.10 9.45
CA ILE A 19 4.65 -12.78 9.28
C ILE A 19 4.35 -12.54 7.79
N THR A 20 3.11 -12.18 7.48
CA THR A 20 2.70 -11.80 6.11
C THR A 20 3.36 -10.49 5.68
N HIS A 21 3.50 -10.26 4.37
CA HIS A 21 3.96 -8.96 3.85
C HIS A 21 3.13 -7.79 4.37
N LEU A 22 1.83 -8.00 4.64
CA LEU A 22 0.97 -6.99 5.25
C LEU A 22 1.43 -6.63 6.67
N SER A 23 1.72 -7.61 7.51
CA SER A 23 2.18 -7.38 8.89
C SER A 23 3.53 -6.69 8.92
N ILE A 24 4.45 -7.09 8.03
CA ILE A 24 5.75 -6.43 7.85
C ILE A 24 5.57 -4.98 7.42
N ALA A 25 4.70 -4.70 6.46
CA ALA A 25 4.43 -3.34 6.01
C ALA A 25 3.92 -2.45 7.14
N LEU A 26 2.95 -2.94 7.92
CA LEU A 26 2.42 -2.21 9.08
C LEU A 26 3.51 -1.95 10.13
N LEU A 27 4.38 -2.92 10.39
CA LEU A 27 5.49 -2.77 11.32
C LEU A 27 6.50 -1.72 10.82
N LYS A 28 6.86 -1.75 9.52
CA LYS A 28 7.72 -0.74 8.88
C LYS A 28 7.16 0.65 9.06
N TYR A 29 5.88 0.86 8.78
CA TYR A 29 5.24 2.18 8.92
C TYR A 29 5.23 2.65 10.38
N ARG A 30 4.82 1.80 11.31
CA ARG A 30 4.82 2.14 12.75
C ARG A 30 6.21 2.49 13.26
N LEU A 31 7.22 1.73 12.88
CA LEU A 31 8.60 2.02 13.28
C LEU A 31 9.08 3.35 12.71
N THR A 32 8.82 3.62 11.42
CA THR A 32 9.24 4.86 10.76
C THR A 32 8.50 6.06 11.34
N ASP A 33 7.20 5.92 11.62
CA ASP A 33 6.38 7.01 12.16
C ASP A 33 6.72 7.31 13.63
N MET A 34 7.05 6.26 14.44
CA MET A 34 7.41 6.43 15.85
C MET A 34 8.86 6.88 16.05
N PHE A 35 9.76 6.50 15.16
CA PHE A 35 11.20 6.75 15.26
C PHE A 35 11.72 7.34 13.95
N PRO A 36 11.54 8.65 13.69
CA PRO A 36 12.07 9.29 12.49
C PRO A 36 13.58 9.06 12.36
N GLY A 37 14.03 8.62 11.18
CA GLY A 37 15.44 8.32 10.92
C GLY A 37 15.92 6.93 11.35
N ILE A 38 15.02 6.07 11.84
CA ILE A 38 15.35 4.67 12.15
C ILE A 38 15.83 3.95 10.89
N LYS A 39 16.92 3.19 11.04
CA LYS A 39 17.43 2.31 9.99
C LYS A 39 17.15 0.87 10.37
N PHE A 40 16.47 0.15 9.49
CA PHE A 40 16.23 -1.29 9.63
C PHE A 40 16.31 -1.97 8.26
N ARG A 41 16.55 -3.25 8.27
CA ARG A 41 16.56 -4.09 7.07
C ARG A 41 15.44 -5.13 7.18
N VAL A 42 14.68 -5.30 6.12
CA VAL A 42 13.72 -6.39 5.99
C VAL A 42 14.35 -7.47 5.12
N VAL A 43 14.32 -8.70 5.60
CA VAL A 43 14.83 -9.86 4.86
C VAL A 43 13.63 -10.61 4.30
N GLY A 44 13.66 -10.93 2.99
CA GLY A 44 12.59 -11.64 2.30
C GLY A 44 11.63 -10.75 1.49
N ASP A 45 11.65 -9.42 1.68
CA ASP A 45 10.94 -8.51 0.76
C ASP A 45 11.66 -8.49 -0.61
N PRO A 46 10.93 -8.54 -1.72
CA PRO A 46 11.51 -8.33 -3.05
C PRO A 46 12.24 -6.99 -3.13
N GLN A 47 13.49 -7.04 -3.63
CA GLN A 47 14.34 -5.85 -3.80
C GLN A 47 14.52 -5.47 -5.28
N ASP A 48 14.14 -6.35 -6.17
CA ASP A 48 14.23 -6.20 -7.62
C ASP A 48 13.05 -6.84 -8.34
N LEU A 49 12.99 -6.64 -9.66
CA LEU A 49 11.89 -7.14 -10.47
C LEU A 49 11.88 -8.68 -10.55
N ALA A 50 13.04 -9.34 -10.48
CA ALA A 50 13.13 -10.80 -10.54
C ALA A 50 12.51 -11.43 -9.28
N SER A 51 12.88 -10.94 -8.11
CA SER A 51 12.30 -11.39 -6.83
C SER A 51 10.81 -11.05 -6.71
N ALA A 52 10.37 -9.91 -7.27
CA ALA A 52 8.95 -9.57 -7.35
C ALA A 52 8.17 -10.55 -8.24
N ARG A 53 8.72 -10.95 -9.39
CA ARG A 53 8.13 -11.97 -10.27
C ARG A 53 8.06 -13.33 -9.58
N GLN A 54 9.12 -13.71 -8.86
CA GLN A 54 9.13 -14.94 -8.09
C GLN A 54 8.02 -14.94 -7.04
N LEU A 55 7.88 -13.86 -6.25
CA LEU A 55 6.82 -13.74 -5.25
C LEU A 55 5.43 -13.83 -5.89
N ALA A 56 5.21 -13.17 -7.03
CA ALA A 56 3.94 -13.20 -7.75
C ALA A 56 3.57 -14.61 -8.27
N ALA A 57 4.58 -15.41 -8.64
CA ALA A 57 4.41 -16.79 -9.08
C ALA A 57 4.16 -17.76 -7.90
N GLU A 58 4.82 -17.53 -6.76
CA GLU A 58 4.69 -18.35 -5.56
C GLU A 58 3.38 -18.08 -4.80
N ASP A 59 3.05 -16.78 -4.58
CA ASP A 59 1.85 -16.37 -3.85
C ASP A 59 1.36 -15.00 -4.33
N ARG A 60 0.28 -15.03 -5.08
CA ARG A 60 -0.33 -13.84 -5.67
C ARG A 60 -0.88 -12.86 -4.63
N TYR A 61 -1.36 -13.35 -3.48
CA TYR A 61 -1.89 -12.49 -2.42
C TYR A 61 -0.75 -11.81 -1.66
N GLN A 62 0.33 -12.52 -1.37
CA GLN A 62 1.51 -11.92 -0.76
C GLN A 62 2.14 -10.86 -1.67
N PHE A 63 2.20 -11.12 -2.99
CA PHE A 63 2.62 -10.13 -3.97
C PHE A 63 1.73 -8.89 -3.94
N GLN A 64 0.41 -9.06 -3.93
CA GLN A 64 -0.55 -7.96 -3.86
C GLN A 64 -0.33 -7.11 -2.60
N TRP A 65 -0.22 -7.73 -1.43
CA TRP A 65 0.02 -7.02 -0.18
C TRP A 65 1.36 -6.30 -0.15
N TRP A 66 2.41 -6.94 -0.67
CA TRP A 66 3.71 -6.32 -0.82
C TRP A 66 3.65 -5.11 -1.77
N ALA A 67 3.02 -5.24 -2.94
CA ALA A 67 2.88 -4.14 -3.90
C ALA A 67 2.08 -2.96 -3.31
N LEU A 68 0.98 -3.22 -2.60
CA LEU A 68 0.23 -2.19 -1.86
C LEU A 68 1.10 -1.49 -0.82
N SER A 69 2.01 -2.22 -0.18
CA SER A 69 2.93 -1.64 0.81
C SER A 69 3.90 -0.63 0.21
N LEU A 70 4.29 -0.77 -1.05
CA LEU A 70 5.19 0.17 -1.72
C LEU A 70 4.59 1.58 -1.83
N VAL A 71 3.26 1.65 -1.90
CA VAL A 71 2.50 2.91 -2.03
C VAL A 71 1.72 3.28 -0.76
N ARG A 72 1.98 2.61 0.36
CA ARG A 72 1.28 2.83 1.63
C ARG A 72 -0.25 2.70 1.53
N ALA A 73 -0.74 1.89 0.61
CA ALA A 73 -2.17 1.63 0.48
C ALA A 73 -2.64 0.63 1.53
N LYS A 74 -3.80 0.89 2.12
CA LYS A 74 -4.47 -0.05 3.02
C LYS A 74 -5.18 -1.11 2.18
N PRO A 75 -4.91 -2.41 2.36
CA PRO A 75 -5.63 -3.46 1.67
C PRO A 75 -7.13 -3.40 1.93
N LEU A 76 -7.92 -3.64 0.89
CA LEU A 76 -9.36 -3.84 0.95
C LEU A 76 -9.64 -5.34 0.76
N GLY A 77 -10.46 -5.91 1.62
CA GLY A 77 -10.78 -7.35 1.55
C GLY A 77 -9.69 -8.25 2.12
N GLY A 78 -10.08 -9.17 2.98
CA GLY A 78 -9.20 -10.13 3.65
C GLY A 78 -9.06 -9.85 5.13
N GLN A 79 -9.85 -10.56 5.95
CA GLN A 79 -9.45 -10.82 7.33
C GLN A 79 -8.19 -11.67 7.30
N GLU A 80 -7.23 -11.36 8.16
CA GLU A 80 -6.05 -12.18 8.40
C GLU A 80 -6.46 -13.67 8.49
N GLY A 81 -5.85 -14.51 7.67
CA GLY A 81 -6.05 -15.96 7.69
C GLY A 81 -7.21 -16.50 6.83
N SER A 82 -8.03 -15.68 6.21
CA SER A 82 -9.10 -16.16 5.31
C SER A 82 -8.63 -16.21 3.86
N LYS A 83 -8.42 -17.43 3.33
CA LYS A 83 -8.30 -17.69 1.88
C LYS A 83 -9.60 -17.42 1.10
N THR A 84 -10.65 -17.05 1.80
CA THR A 84 -11.96 -16.68 1.26
C THR A 84 -12.13 -15.18 1.25
N GLY A 85 -11.35 -14.46 0.43
CA GLY A 85 -11.80 -13.18 -0.09
C GLY A 85 -13.15 -13.42 -0.76
N LYS A 86 -14.21 -12.73 -0.36
CA LYS A 86 -15.52 -12.84 -1.02
C LYS A 86 -15.33 -12.54 -2.49
N LYS A 87 -15.29 -13.59 -3.31
CA LYS A 87 -15.28 -13.52 -4.76
C LYS A 87 -16.55 -12.78 -5.17
N GLY A 88 -16.44 -11.55 -5.65
CA GLY A 88 -17.56 -10.86 -6.27
C GLY A 88 -17.95 -9.47 -5.74
N SER A 89 -17.35 -8.97 -4.65
CA SER A 89 -17.78 -7.70 -4.04
C SER A 89 -16.86 -6.50 -4.32
N ASP A 90 -15.60 -6.70 -4.70
CA ASP A 90 -14.59 -5.64 -4.56
C ASP A 90 -14.27 -4.89 -5.87
N LYS A 91 -15.08 -5.06 -6.93
CA LYS A 91 -14.93 -4.36 -8.23
C LYS A 91 -13.48 -4.28 -8.73
N GLY A 92 -12.65 -5.28 -8.37
CA GLY A 92 -11.22 -5.34 -8.72
C GLY A 92 -10.31 -4.36 -7.98
N ILE A 93 -10.76 -3.79 -6.85
CA ILE A 93 -9.95 -2.89 -6.03
C ILE A 93 -9.25 -3.69 -4.96
N ASP A 94 -7.92 -3.54 -4.87
CA ASP A 94 -7.08 -4.27 -3.94
C ASP A 94 -6.72 -3.45 -2.71
N GLY A 95 -6.69 -2.11 -2.84
CA GLY A 95 -6.35 -1.24 -1.72
C GLY A 95 -6.89 0.17 -1.86
N VAL A 96 -6.76 0.95 -0.77
CA VAL A 96 -7.20 2.34 -0.69
C VAL A 96 -6.17 3.19 0.03
N ILE A 97 -5.94 4.41 -0.47
CA ILE A 97 -5.25 5.47 0.24
C ILE A 97 -6.28 6.56 0.54
N THR A 98 -6.28 7.03 1.78
CA THR A 98 -7.18 8.11 2.20
C THR A 98 -6.37 9.38 2.42
N PHE A 99 -6.86 10.52 1.93
CA PHE A 99 -6.28 11.84 2.16
C PHE A 99 -7.37 12.87 2.46
N ILE A 100 -6.98 13.96 3.09
CA ILE A 100 -7.90 15.06 3.40
C ILE A 100 -7.57 16.19 2.44
N ASP A 101 -8.55 16.57 1.62
CA ASP A 101 -8.38 17.62 0.60
C ASP A 101 -9.15 18.89 0.92
N HIS A 102 -10.18 18.79 1.75
CA HIS A 102 -10.95 19.93 2.24
C HIS A 102 -11.21 19.69 3.74
N PRO A 103 -11.30 20.75 4.58
CA PRO A 103 -11.62 20.58 5.99
C PRO A 103 -12.84 19.69 6.20
N GLY A 104 -12.63 18.54 6.86
CA GLY A 104 -13.67 17.57 7.18
C GLY A 104 -14.06 16.59 6.08
N LYS A 105 -13.51 16.66 4.85
CA LYS A 105 -13.85 15.76 3.76
C LYS A 105 -12.67 14.87 3.37
N ALA A 106 -12.75 13.60 3.74
CA ALA A 106 -11.81 12.59 3.29
C ALA A 106 -12.06 12.20 1.83
N GLN A 107 -10.99 12.12 1.05
CA GLN A 107 -10.97 11.63 -0.33
C GLN A 107 -10.24 10.30 -0.39
N ARG A 108 -10.51 9.53 -1.44
CA ARG A 108 -9.93 8.19 -1.63
C ARG A 108 -9.18 8.10 -2.96
N VAL A 109 -8.04 7.42 -2.92
CA VAL A 109 -7.36 6.87 -4.08
C VAL A 109 -7.58 5.37 -4.07
N LEU A 110 -8.17 4.82 -5.11
CA LEU A 110 -8.36 3.38 -5.27
C LEU A 110 -7.11 2.77 -5.91
N VAL A 111 -6.64 1.67 -5.38
CA VAL A 111 -5.44 0.99 -5.88
C VAL A 111 -5.81 -0.40 -6.37
N GLN A 112 -5.44 -0.68 -7.62
CA GLN A 112 -5.55 -2.00 -8.25
C GLN A 112 -4.17 -2.54 -8.55
N VAL A 113 -3.92 -3.83 -8.27
CA VAL A 113 -2.64 -4.50 -8.49
C VAL A 113 -2.83 -5.67 -9.47
N LYS A 114 -1.98 -5.73 -10.48
CA LYS A 114 -1.97 -6.82 -11.46
C LYS A 114 -0.56 -7.39 -11.61
N SER A 115 -0.43 -8.70 -11.42
CA SER A 115 0.83 -9.44 -11.64
C SER A 115 0.92 -10.15 -12.98
N GLY A 116 -0.21 -10.28 -13.69
CA GLY A 116 -0.28 -10.94 -14.99
C GLY A 116 -0.49 -9.97 -16.16
N HIS A 117 -1.01 -10.51 -17.26
CA HIS A 117 -1.28 -9.74 -18.47
C HIS A 117 -2.20 -8.55 -18.19
N VAL A 118 -1.84 -7.40 -18.76
CA VAL A 118 -2.54 -6.13 -18.60
C VAL A 118 -2.89 -5.53 -19.96
N LYS A 119 -4.00 -4.81 -20.03
CA LYS A 119 -4.51 -4.19 -21.25
C LYS A 119 -5.24 -2.88 -20.95
N SER A 120 -5.49 -2.07 -21.98
CA SER A 120 -6.22 -0.81 -21.85
C SER A 120 -7.65 -0.96 -21.28
N GLY A 121 -8.26 -2.15 -21.40
CA GLY A 121 -9.52 -2.49 -20.76
C GLY A 121 -9.44 -2.37 -19.24
N ASP A 122 -8.39 -2.90 -18.62
CA ASP A 122 -8.22 -2.82 -17.16
C ASP A 122 -8.19 -1.36 -16.66
N ILE A 123 -7.61 -0.47 -17.46
CA ILE A 123 -7.57 0.98 -17.11
C ILE A 123 -8.98 1.60 -17.23
N ARG A 124 -9.75 1.26 -18.27
CA ARG A 124 -11.13 1.74 -18.41
C ARG A 124 -12.04 1.21 -17.31
N ASP A 125 -11.85 -0.04 -16.91
CA ASP A 125 -12.59 -0.65 -15.80
C ASP A 125 -12.28 0.07 -14.47
N LEU A 126 -11.01 0.42 -14.23
CA LEU A 126 -10.62 1.21 -13.06
C LEU A 126 -11.25 2.61 -13.08
N VAL A 127 -11.30 3.29 -14.24
CA VAL A 127 -12.01 4.59 -14.40
C VAL A 127 -13.47 4.44 -14.01
N GLY A 128 -14.18 3.45 -14.56
CA GLY A 128 -15.59 3.18 -14.23
C GLY A 128 -15.79 2.89 -12.74
N THR A 129 -14.83 2.20 -12.12
CA THR A 129 -14.88 1.91 -10.69
C THR A 129 -14.70 3.17 -9.85
N ILE A 130 -13.75 4.05 -10.21
CA ILE A 130 -13.56 5.36 -9.54
C ILE A 130 -14.82 6.20 -9.60
N ASP A 131 -15.49 6.23 -10.75
CA ASP A 131 -16.75 6.97 -10.93
C ASP A 131 -17.86 6.38 -10.04
N SER A 132 -18.04 5.07 -10.08
CA SER A 132 -19.08 4.40 -9.29
C SER A 132 -18.87 4.49 -7.79
N GLU A 133 -17.62 4.47 -7.33
CA GLU A 133 -17.22 4.58 -5.93
C GLU A 133 -17.06 6.03 -5.45
N LYS A 134 -17.21 7.01 -6.35
CA LYS A 134 -16.99 8.44 -6.08
C LYS A 134 -15.62 8.71 -5.45
N ALA A 135 -14.60 8.01 -5.93
CA ALA A 135 -13.23 8.21 -5.51
C ALA A 135 -12.58 9.34 -6.32
N ALA A 136 -11.61 10.02 -5.71
CA ALA A 136 -10.93 11.14 -6.35
C ALA A 136 -9.99 10.69 -7.48
N MET A 137 -9.23 9.63 -7.23
CA MET A 137 -8.18 9.15 -8.12
C MET A 137 -8.05 7.62 -8.07
N GLY A 138 -7.31 7.06 -9.03
CA GLY A 138 -6.94 5.66 -9.09
C GLY A 138 -5.48 5.45 -9.44
N VAL A 139 -4.93 4.38 -8.89
CA VAL A 139 -3.58 3.92 -9.17
C VAL A 139 -3.66 2.48 -9.64
N PHE A 140 -3.09 2.22 -10.80
CA PHE A 140 -2.93 0.89 -11.36
C PHE A 140 -1.49 0.45 -11.22
N ILE A 141 -1.22 -0.55 -10.38
CA ILE A 141 0.12 -1.11 -10.19
C ILE A 141 0.24 -2.38 -11.00
N THR A 142 1.28 -2.46 -11.84
CA THR A 142 1.51 -3.63 -12.70
C THR A 142 2.93 -4.16 -12.58
N LEU A 143 3.05 -5.49 -12.64
CA LEU A 143 4.32 -6.17 -12.77
C LEU A 143 4.85 -6.11 -14.22
N GLU A 144 3.93 -6.09 -15.19
CA GLU A 144 4.24 -6.05 -16.60
C GLU A 144 4.38 -4.62 -17.13
N PRO A 145 5.14 -4.42 -18.23
CA PRO A 145 5.27 -3.11 -18.87
C PRO A 145 3.92 -2.55 -19.33
N THR A 146 3.79 -1.24 -19.30
CA THR A 146 2.61 -0.53 -19.80
C THR A 146 2.62 -0.45 -21.33
N THR A 147 1.43 -0.47 -21.95
CA THR A 147 1.29 -0.22 -23.39
C THR A 147 0.91 1.23 -23.66
N SER A 148 1.11 1.69 -24.90
CA SER A 148 0.69 3.03 -25.34
C SER A 148 -0.81 3.25 -25.18
N GLU A 149 -1.62 2.21 -25.43
CA GLU A 149 -3.08 2.25 -25.28
C GLU A 149 -3.50 2.37 -23.82
N MET A 150 -2.78 1.74 -22.90
CA MET A 150 -3.01 1.91 -21.45
C MET A 150 -2.71 3.34 -21.01
N THR A 151 -1.58 3.89 -21.46
CA THR A 151 -1.20 5.27 -21.18
C THR A 151 -2.23 6.27 -21.76
N ALA A 152 -2.66 6.05 -22.98
CA ALA A 152 -3.70 6.88 -23.62
C ALA A 152 -5.03 6.79 -22.86
N ALA A 153 -5.42 5.59 -22.38
CA ALA A 153 -6.63 5.42 -21.57
C ALA A 153 -6.55 6.16 -20.23
N ALA A 154 -5.40 6.13 -19.58
CA ALA A 154 -5.17 6.86 -18.34
C ALA A 154 -5.21 8.38 -18.53
N LEU A 155 -4.59 8.91 -19.61
CA LEU A 155 -4.63 10.33 -19.93
C LEU A 155 -6.04 10.84 -20.23
N LYS A 156 -6.88 10.04 -20.89
CA LYS A 156 -8.29 10.36 -21.16
C LYS A 156 -9.14 10.53 -19.92
N ALA A 157 -8.74 9.94 -18.79
CA ALA A 157 -9.44 10.09 -17.52
C ALA A 157 -9.32 11.50 -16.94
N GLY A 158 -8.39 12.32 -17.45
CA GLY A 158 -8.18 13.71 -17.05
C GLY A 158 -7.50 13.85 -15.68
N PHE A 159 -7.91 14.90 -14.98
CA PHE A 159 -7.26 15.31 -13.73
C PHE A 159 -8.27 15.42 -12.59
N TYR A 160 -7.80 15.23 -11.39
CA TYR A 160 -8.47 15.58 -10.15
C TYR A 160 -7.94 16.94 -9.68
N HIS A 161 -8.83 17.93 -9.59
CA HIS A 161 -8.50 19.24 -9.00
C HIS A 161 -8.58 19.15 -7.47
N SER A 162 -7.50 19.47 -6.79
CA SER A 162 -7.46 19.52 -5.33
C SER A 162 -7.74 20.95 -4.85
N PRO A 163 -8.91 21.19 -4.21
CA PRO A 163 -9.24 22.53 -3.68
C PRO A 163 -8.28 23.00 -2.58
N ALA A 164 -7.84 22.08 -1.72
CA ALA A 164 -6.93 22.43 -0.61
C ALA A 164 -5.54 22.83 -1.08
N TRP A 165 -5.07 22.29 -2.21
CA TRP A 165 -3.71 22.49 -2.71
C TRP A 165 -3.67 23.39 -3.94
N GLY A 166 -4.84 23.75 -4.53
CA GLY A 166 -4.95 24.60 -5.72
C GLY A 166 -4.20 24.05 -6.94
N ARG A 167 -4.11 22.71 -7.08
CA ARG A 167 -3.38 22.06 -8.18
C ARG A 167 -4.05 20.79 -8.64
N ASP A 168 -3.73 20.40 -9.88
CA ASP A 168 -4.27 19.24 -10.55
C ASP A 168 -3.35 18.02 -10.39
N PHE A 169 -3.96 16.87 -10.17
CA PHE A 169 -3.29 15.57 -10.09
C PHE A 169 -3.87 14.63 -11.15
N PRO A 170 -3.07 13.78 -11.82
CA PRO A 170 -3.59 12.79 -12.75
C PRO A 170 -4.66 11.94 -12.09
N ARG A 171 -5.84 11.85 -12.70
CA ARG A 171 -6.95 11.09 -12.14
C ARG A 171 -6.67 9.58 -12.12
N ILE A 172 -5.94 9.09 -13.14
CA ILE A 172 -5.41 7.72 -13.21
C ILE A 172 -3.90 7.77 -13.35
N GLN A 173 -3.22 6.96 -12.56
CA GLN A 173 -1.78 6.77 -12.67
C GLN A 173 -1.46 5.29 -12.82
N ILE A 174 -0.58 4.96 -13.75
CA ILE A 174 -0.08 3.61 -13.95
C ILE A 174 1.36 3.61 -13.45
N LEU A 175 1.66 2.73 -12.51
CA LEU A 175 2.99 2.55 -11.94
C LEU A 175 3.41 1.10 -12.12
N THR A 176 4.58 0.88 -12.71
CA THR A 176 5.15 -0.46 -12.73
C THR A 176 5.86 -0.76 -11.42
N ILE A 177 5.99 -2.03 -11.08
CA ILE A 177 6.82 -2.44 -9.94
C ILE A 177 8.26 -1.94 -10.11
N ALA A 178 8.78 -1.93 -11.35
CA ALA A 178 10.11 -1.40 -11.63
C ALA A 178 10.24 0.09 -11.29
N ASP A 179 9.20 0.89 -11.55
CA ASP A 179 9.19 2.32 -11.20
C ASP A 179 9.13 2.52 -9.68
N LEU A 180 8.28 1.76 -9.00
CA LEU A 180 8.14 1.82 -7.55
C LEU A 180 9.43 1.42 -6.83
N LEU A 181 10.13 0.40 -7.31
CA LEU A 181 11.44 -0.01 -6.77
C LEU A 181 12.55 1.04 -6.99
N LYS A 182 12.40 1.92 -8.01
CA LYS A 182 13.29 3.07 -8.23
C LYS A 182 12.90 4.29 -7.38
N GLY A 183 11.85 4.19 -6.58
CA GLY A 183 11.38 5.27 -5.71
C GLY A 183 10.37 6.22 -6.36
N THR A 184 9.74 5.83 -7.48
CA THR A 184 8.65 6.63 -8.05
C THR A 184 7.46 6.65 -7.08
N GLU A 185 6.96 7.83 -6.78
CA GLU A 185 5.84 8.04 -5.87
C GLU A 185 4.54 8.38 -6.61
N ILE A 186 3.41 8.13 -5.97
CA ILE A 186 2.09 8.55 -6.47
C ILE A 186 2.00 10.07 -6.42
N LYS A 187 1.60 10.68 -7.52
CA LYS A 187 1.29 12.11 -7.59
C LYS A 187 -0.09 12.36 -7.00
N MET A 188 -0.16 12.76 -5.75
CA MET A 188 -1.41 13.01 -5.02
C MET A 188 -1.20 14.07 -3.93
N PRO A 189 -2.27 14.66 -3.39
CA PRO A 189 -2.16 15.45 -2.16
C PRO A 189 -1.58 14.63 -1.01
N PRO A 190 -0.89 15.24 -0.03
CA PRO A 190 -0.33 14.53 1.10
C PRO A 190 -1.38 13.67 1.82
N ALA A 191 -1.07 12.39 2.04
CA ALA A 191 -1.95 11.45 2.71
C ALA A 191 -1.72 11.48 4.23
N TYR A 192 -2.73 11.91 4.98
CA TYR A 192 -2.72 11.86 6.43
C TYR A 192 -3.73 10.81 6.91
N GLY A 193 -3.31 9.93 7.80
CA GLY A 193 -4.22 9.03 8.51
C GLY A 193 -4.69 7.79 7.74
N THR A 194 -4.00 7.37 6.68
CA THR A 194 -4.31 6.10 5.99
C THR A 194 -4.21 4.90 6.93
N PHE A 195 -3.24 4.93 7.84
CA PHE A 195 -3.11 3.96 8.93
C PHE A 195 -3.40 4.65 10.26
N LYS A 196 -4.26 4.06 11.09
CA LYS A 196 -4.47 4.55 12.46
C LYS A 196 -3.15 4.43 13.21
N GLN A 197 -2.63 5.54 13.70
CA GLN A 197 -1.51 5.53 14.63
C GLN A 197 -1.96 4.81 15.91
N ALA A 198 -1.16 3.87 16.38
CA ALA A 198 -1.37 3.32 17.71
C ALA A 198 -1.26 4.47 18.72
N GLN A 199 -2.26 4.61 19.61
CA GLN A 199 -2.17 5.57 20.70
C GLN A 199 -0.88 5.26 21.49
N LYS A 200 -0.05 6.30 21.71
CA LYS A 200 1.07 6.20 22.62
C LYS A 200 0.49 5.91 24.00
N VAL A 201 0.64 4.68 24.45
CA VAL A 201 0.39 4.37 25.85
C VAL A 201 1.56 4.99 26.61
N LEU A 202 1.35 6.17 27.19
CA LEU A 202 2.28 6.71 28.16
C LEU A 202 2.17 5.78 29.38
N THR A 203 3.13 4.88 29.52
CA THR A 203 3.32 4.15 30.75
C THR A 203 3.72 5.17 31.82
N THR A 204 2.81 5.51 32.71
CA THR A 204 3.12 6.25 33.92
C THR A 204 4.11 5.39 34.73
N PRO A 205 5.17 5.97 35.34
CA PRO A 205 6.14 5.22 36.15
C PRO A 205 5.49 4.34 37.24
N GLU A 206 4.32 4.73 37.72
CA GLU A 206 3.54 4.00 38.73
C GLU A 206 2.98 2.64 38.24
N ARG A 207 2.77 2.46 36.95
CA ARG A 207 2.28 1.16 36.40
C ARG A 207 3.40 0.16 36.19
N GLN A 208 4.64 0.62 36.05
CA GLN A 208 5.79 -0.24 35.87
C GLN A 208 6.23 -0.84 37.20
N ALA A 209 6.11 -0.07 38.29
CA ALA A 209 6.42 -0.56 39.66
C ALA A 209 5.44 -1.64 40.16
N ALA A 210 4.22 -1.70 39.63
CA ALA A 210 3.24 -2.74 40.02
C ALA A 210 3.44 -4.07 39.29
N LEU A 211 4.12 -4.07 38.13
CA LEU A 211 4.42 -5.28 37.35
C LEU A 211 5.71 -5.97 37.77
N ASP A 212 6.59 -5.26 38.48
CA ASP A 212 7.85 -5.80 39.00
C ASP A 212 7.69 -6.43 40.43
N LEU A 213 6.47 -6.46 40.98
CA LEU A 213 6.16 -6.97 42.32
C LEU A 213 5.26 -8.22 42.32
N GLU A 214 4.90 -8.78 41.14
CA GLU A 214 4.26 -10.10 40.99
C GLU A 214 5.24 -11.10 40.35
#